data_bd176a45200b99515edfe5828fbe0204
#
_entry.id   bd176a45200b99515edfe5828fbe0204
#
_cell.length_a   1.000
_cell.length_b   1.000
_cell.length_c   1.000
_cell.angle_alpha   90.00
_cell.angle_beta   90.00
_cell.angle_gamma   90.00
#
_symmetry.space_group_name_H-M   'P 1'
#
loop_
_entity.id
_entity.type
_entity.pdbx_description
1 polymer ?
#
loop_
_entity_poly.entity_id
_entity_poly.type
_entity_poly.pdbx_seq_one_letter_code
_entity_poly.pdbx_strand_id
1 'polypeptide(L)'
;MQYIKEGRIKLDRSRFQGPATYHDPCNYGRKAQRRFGHGYFEEPRWILDQCMENWVDLYPTRMDQICCGGGGGALVTGYDKERIFYARKKIDQIRASGAKMLVVPCHSCHGQFNNIKKEYGMEDLEVKYLWELVADCLVL
;
A
#
# COMPACT_ATOMS: atom_id res chain seq x y z
N MET A 1 9.62 9.29 8.65
CA MET A 1 8.99 9.62 9.94
C MET A 1 9.82 10.56 10.79
N GLN A 2 11.06 10.23 11.11
CA GLN A 2 11.91 11.07 11.97
C GLN A 2 12.00 12.53 11.51
N TYR A 3 12.36 12.81 10.26
CA TYR A 3 12.50 14.18 9.72
C TYR A 3 11.19 14.99 9.76
N ILE A 4 10.04 14.33 9.64
CA ILE A 4 8.74 15.00 9.81
C ILE A 4 8.57 15.40 11.28
N LYS A 5 8.83 14.49 12.23
CA LYS A 5 8.73 14.74 13.66
C LYS A 5 9.68 15.84 14.15
N GLU A 6 10.87 15.92 13.56
CA GLU A 6 11.88 16.96 13.84
C GLU A 6 11.58 18.31 13.14
N GLY A 7 10.51 18.37 12.33
CA GLY A 7 10.17 19.58 11.57
C GLY A 7 11.15 19.92 10.43
N ARG A 8 12.01 18.97 10.05
CA ARG A 8 13.01 19.15 8.97
C ARG A 8 12.37 19.08 7.58
N ILE A 9 11.24 18.40 7.48
CA ILE A 9 10.38 18.40 6.29
C ILE A 9 8.95 18.70 6.70
N LYS A 10 8.25 19.44 5.86
CA LYS A 10 6.84 19.77 6.03
C LYS A 10 6.04 19.16 4.90
N LEU A 11 4.83 18.69 5.20
CA LEU A 11 3.95 18.05 4.25
C LEU A 11 2.63 18.82 4.16
N ASP A 12 2.15 18.98 2.94
CA ASP A 12 0.83 19.54 2.64
C ASP A 12 -0.20 18.42 2.57
N ARG A 13 -1.01 18.27 3.62
CA ARG A 13 -2.06 17.28 3.73
C ARG A 13 -3.24 17.51 2.79
N SER A 14 -3.38 18.71 2.24
CA SER A 14 -4.48 19.07 1.34
C SER A 14 -4.23 18.64 -0.11
N ARG A 15 -3.03 18.18 -0.43
CA ARG A 15 -2.60 17.84 -1.78
C ARG A 15 -3.44 16.75 -2.44
N PHE A 16 -3.87 15.76 -1.66
CA PHE A 16 -4.69 14.64 -2.13
C PHE A 16 -6.05 14.65 -1.44
N GLN A 17 -7.12 14.83 -2.22
CA GLN A 17 -8.50 14.94 -1.74
C GLN A 17 -9.29 13.64 -1.88
N GLY A 18 -8.87 12.75 -2.78
CA GLY A 18 -9.58 11.51 -3.08
C GLY A 18 -9.39 10.44 -2.01
N PRO A 19 -10.31 9.48 -1.92
CA PRO A 19 -10.18 8.40 -0.97
C PRO A 19 -9.02 7.48 -1.34
N ALA A 20 -8.15 7.21 -0.37
CA ALA A 20 -7.04 6.28 -0.50
C ALA A 20 -7.19 5.11 0.47
N THR A 21 -6.46 4.04 0.19
CA THR A 21 -6.29 2.91 1.12
C THR A 21 -4.84 2.47 1.16
N TYR A 22 -4.50 1.68 2.16
CA TYR A 22 -3.14 1.21 2.39
C TYR A 22 -3.06 -0.32 2.37
N HIS A 23 -2.06 -0.85 1.67
CA HIS A 23 -1.76 -2.27 1.70
C HIS A 23 -0.55 -2.58 2.59
N ASP A 24 -0.78 -3.34 3.67
CA ASP A 24 0.30 -3.90 4.49
C ASP A 24 1.10 -4.94 3.70
N PRO A 25 2.38 -4.74 3.38
CA PRO A 25 3.18 -5.74 2.71
C PRO A 25 3.61 -6.83 3.70
N CYS A 26 3.58 -8.07 3.26
CA CYS A 26 3.89 -9.20 4.14
C CYS A 26 5.33 -9.17 4.69
N ASN A 27 6.30 -8.64 3.93
CA ASN A 27 7.70 -8.59 4.37
C ASN A 27 7.93 -7.56 5.47
N TYR A 28 7.38 -6.34 5.34
CA TYR A 28 7.53 -5.26 6.33
C TYR A 28 6.61 -5.43 7.54
N GLY A 29 5.47 -6.10 7.35
CA GLY A 29 4.51 -6.37 8.40
C GLY A 29 4.77 -7.71 9.10
N ARG A 30 3.91 -8.69 8.84
CA ARG A 30 3.86 -9.95 9.60
C ARG A 30 5.13 -10.80 9.58
N LYS A 31 5.94 -10.77 8.49
CA LYS A 31 7.20 -11.51 8.48
C LYS A 31 8.25 -10.80 9.35
N ALA A 32 8.34 -9.48 9.28
CA ALA A 32 9.20 -8.70 10.15
C ALA A 32 8.79 -8.87 11.62
N GLN A 33 7.49 -8.79 11.93
CA GLN A 33 6.96 -9.04 13.28
C GLN A 33 7.39 -10.41 13.82
N ARG A 34 7.26 -11.46 13.01
CA ARG A 34 7.64 -12.82 13.44
C ARG A 34 9.14 -13.00 13.58
N ARG A 35 9.94 -12.36 12.74
CA ARG A 35 11.40 -12.54 12.71
C ARG A 35 12.14 -11.65 13.70
N PHE A 36 11.67 -10.42 13.89
CA PHE A 36 12.39 -9.35 14.60
C PHE A 36 11.61 -8.81 15.80
N GLY A 37 10.39 -9.31 16.07
CA GLY A 37 9.53 -8.79 17.13
C GLY A 37 8.89 -7.44 16.82
N HIS A 38 9.11 -6.88 15.62
CA HIS A 38 8.54 -5.60 15.19
C HIS A 38 8.11 -5.67 13.72
N GLY A 39 6.83 -5.41 13.47
CA GLY A 39 6.27 -5.23 12.14
C GLY A 39 5.91 -3.76 11.93
N TYR A 40 6.24 -3.23 10.77
CA TYR A 40 5.96 -1.83 10.40
C TYR A 40 4.49 -1.68 9.99
N PHE A 41 3.60 -1.57 10.98
CA PHE A 41 2.17 -1.41 10.78
C PHE A 41 1.71 0.03 11.05
N GLU A 42 2.18 0.62 12.13
CA GLU A 42 1.71 1.94 12.57
C GLU A 42 2.53 3.08 11.94
N GLU A 43 3.80 2.86 11.65
CA GLU A 43 4.65 3.88 11.06
C GLU A 43 4.16 4.34 9.68
N PRO A 44 3.78 3.42 8.74
CA PRO A 44 3.20 3.85 7.46
C PRO A 44 1.87 4.58 7.63
N ARG A 45 1.02 4.17 8.56
CA ARG A 45 -0.26 4.81 8.86
C ARG A 45 -0.07 6.21 9.39
N TRP A 46 0.88 6.36 10.34
CA TRP A 46 1.24 7.67 10.83
C TRP A 46 1.77 8.59 9.72
N ILE A 47 2.55 8.07 8.75
CA ILE A 47 3.02 8.85 7.59
C ILE A 47 1.84 9.23 6.69
N LEU A 48 0.90 8.32 6.44
CA LEU A 48 -0.32 8.61 5.68
C LEU A 48 -1.12 9.75 6.31
N ASP A 49 -1.28 9.74 7.63
CA ASP A 49 -1.96 10.81 8.38
C ASP A 49 -1.28 12.17 8.23
N GLN A 50 0.03 12.19 7.94
CA GLN A 50 0.76 13.43 7.66
C GLN A 50 0.60 13.89 6.20
N CYS A 51 0.25 12.98 5.28
CA CYS A 51 0.15 13.27 3.85
C CYS A 51 -1.27 13.58 3.38
N MET A 52 -2.29 13.02 4.05
CA MET A 52 -3.69 13.12 3.60
C MET A 52 -4.67 12.92 4.74
N GLU A 53 -5.91 13.40 4.53
CA GLU A 53 -7.00 13.25 5.51
C GLU A 53 -7.96 12.13 5.14
N ASN A 54 -8.17 11.91 3.85
CA ASN A 54 -9.18 10.99 3.34
C ASN A 54 -8.55 9.65 2.92
N TRP A 55 -8.27 8.81 3.90
CA TRP A 55 -7.87 7.43 3.65
C TRP A 55 -8.55 6.46 4.63
N VAL A 56 -8.71 5.21 4.24
CA VAL A 56 -9.32 4.15 5.03
C VAL A 56 -8.43 2.92 5.06
N ASP A 57 -8.41 2.23 6.18
CA ASP A 57 -7.70 0.96 6.29
C ASP A 57 -8.47 -0.17 5.61
N LEU A 58 -7.77 -1.17 5.11
CA LEU A 58 -8.39 -2.41 4.62
C LEU A 58 -8.73 -3.32 5.80
N TYR A 59 -9.75 -4.16 5.64
CA TYR A 59 -10.08 -5.18 6.64
C TYR A 59 -10.18 -6.56 6.00
N PRO A 60 -9.50 -7.61 6.54
CA PRO A 60 -8.52 -7.58 7.64
C PRO A 60 -7.22 -6.88 7.25
N THR A 61 -6.48 -6.41 8.25
CA THR A 61 -5.27 -5.60 8.09
C THR A 61 -4.15 -6.06 9.03
N ARG A 62 -2.97 -5.44 8.99
CA ARG A 62 -1.82 -5.73 9.86
C ARG A 62 -1.38 -7.20 9.78
N MET A 63 -1.38 -7.91 10.90
CA MET A 63 -0.98 -9.33 10.96
C MET A 63 -1.87 -10.24 10.09
N ASP A 64 -3.15 -9.91 9.97
CA ASP A 64 -4.16 -10.71 9.26
C ASP A 64 -4.39 -10.26 7.82
N GLN A 65 -3.59 -9.30 7.33
CA GLN A 65 -3.72 -8.76 5.99
C GLN A 65 -3.71 -9.85 4.90
N ILE A 66 -4.51 -9.67 3.86
CA ILE A 66 -4.54 -10.53 2.69
C ILE A 66 -3.36 -10.20 1.77
N CYS A 67 -2.63 -11.20 1.31
CA CYS A 67 -1.48 -11.04 0.43
C CYS A 67 -1.87 -10.46 -0.94
N CYS A 68 -0.96 -9.68 -1.55
CA CYS A 68 -1.13 -9.19 -2.92
C CYS A 68 -0.93 -10.28 -3.99
N GLY A 69 -0.32 -11.40 -3.65
CA GLY A 69 -0.01 -12.50 -4.58
C GLY A 69 1.30 -12.35 -5.37
N GLY A 70 1.98 -11.20 -5.34
CA GLY A 70 3.17 -10.94 -6.16
C GLY A 70 4.52 -11.26 -5.51
N GLY A 71 4.52 -11.74 -4.27
CA GLY A 71 5.76 -12.04 -3.53
C GLY A 71 6.40 -13.38 -3.87
N GLY A 72 7.60 -13.64 -3.28
CA GLY A 72 8.28 -14.92 -3.42
C GLY A 72 8.77 -15.23 -4.85
N GLY A 73 8.95 -14.21 -5.69
CA GLY A 73 9.35 -14.40 -7.09
C GLY A 73 8.18 -14.60 -8.06
N ALA A 74 6.94 -14.75 -7.58
CA ALA A 74 5.78 -15.01 -8.44
C ALA A 74 5.56 -13.94 -9.53
N LEU A 75 5.96 -12.70 -9.27
CA LEU A 75 5.84 -11.58 -10.23
C LEU A 75 6.77 -11.73 -11.45
N VAL A 76 7.89 -12.45 -11.30
CA VAL A 76 8.94 -12.59 -12.32
C VAL A 76 9.08 -14.03 -12.84
N THR A 77 8.12 -14.86 -12.53
CA THR A 77 8.03 -16.25 -12.99
C THR A 77 6.79 -16.46 -13.85
N GLY A 78 6.64 -17.59 -14.50
CA GLY A 78 5.52 -17.90 -15.38
C GLY A 78 4.18 -18.22 -14.69
N TYR A 79 4.02 -17.87 -13.40
CA TYR A 79 2.80 -18.16 -12.63
C TYR A 79 1.78 -17.00 -12.66
N ASP A 80 1.57 -16.40 -13.82
CA ASP A 80 0.66 -15.24 -13.95
C ASP A 80 -0.80 -15.58 -13.59
N LYS A 81 -1.29 -16.72 -14.04
CA LYS A 81 -2.67 -17.15 -13.75
C LYS A 81 -2.89 -17.35 -12.25
N GLU A 82 -1.94 -17.99 -11.59
CA GLU A 82 -2.01 -18.29 -10.17
C GLU A 82 -1.95 -17.02 -9.32
N ARG A 83 -0.99 -16.12 -9.60
CA ARG A 83 -0.86 -14.87 -8.83
C ARG A 83 -2.05 -13.92 -9.04
N ILE A 84 -2.62 -13.88 -10.25
CA ILE A 84 -3.85 -13.13 -10.53
C ILE A 84 -4.99 -13.73 -9.71
N PHE A 85 -5.20 -15.04 -9.80
CA PHE A 85 -6.24 -15.73 -9.05
C PHE A 85 -6.13 -15.54 -7.53
N TYR A 86 -4.92 -15.67 -6.96
CA TYR A 86 -4.71 -15.49 -5.52
C TYR A 86 -4.91 -14.03 -5.05
N ALA A 87 -4.72 -13.05 -5.93
CA ALA A 87 -4.93 -11.64 -5.62
C ALA A 87 -6.42 -11.25 -5.46
N ARG A 88 -7.38 -12.06 -5.95
CA ARG A 88 -8.80 -11.70 -6.03
C ARG A 88 -9.38 -11.17 -4.71
N LYS A 89 -9.08 -11.84 -3.58
CA LYS A 89 -9.58 -11.41 -2.26
C LYS A 89 -9.04 -10.05 -1.85
N LYS A 90 -7.80 -9.75 -2.20
CA LYS A 90 -7.21 -8.43 -1.96
C LYS A 90 -7.85 -7.37 -2.86
N ILE A 91 -8.12 -7.69 -4.10
CA ILE A 91 -8.83 -6.82 -5.03
C ILE A 91 -10.24 -6.51 -4.51
N ASP A 92 -10.96 -7.50 -4.01
CA ASP A 92 -12.29 -7.32 -3.43
C ASP A 92 -12.26 -6.38 -2.20
N GLN A 93 -11.23 -6.49 -1.36
CA GLN A 93 -11.02 -5.55 -0.25
C GLN A 93 -10.82 -4.12 -0.75
N ILE A 94 -9.97 -3.93 -1.78
CA ILE A 94 -9.68 -2.60 -2.34
C ILE A 94 -10.97 -2.00 -2.94
N ARG A 95 -11.74 -2.78 -3.69
CA ARG A 95 -13.04 -2.34 -4.22
C ARG A 95 -13.99 -1.91 -3.11
N ALA A 96 -14.11 -2.74 -2.07
CA ALA A 96 -15.01 -2.47 -0.94
C ALA A 96 -14.64 -1.19 -0.17
N SER A 97 -13.37 -0.78 -0.19
CA SER A 97 -12.93 0.48 0.43
C SER A 97 -13.38 1.73 -0.34
N GLY A 98 -13.77 1.60 -1.60
CA GLY A 98 -14.09 2.73 -2.48
C GLY A 98 -12.90 3.61 -2.85
N ALA A 99 -11.67 3.19 -2.50
CA ALA A 99 -10.47 3.97 -2.73
C ALA A 99 -10.16 4.14 -4.23
N LYS A 100 -9.67 5.31 -4.58
CA LYS A 100 -9.15 5.64 -5.91
C LYS A 100 -7.62 5.56 -5.97
N MET A 101 -6.98 5.57 -4.80
CA MET A 101 -5.54 5.41 -4.66
C MET A 101 -5.23 4.25 -3.70
N LEU A 102 -4.30 3.38 -4.10
CA LEU A 102 -3.74 2.33 -3.26
C LEU A 102 -2.29 2.68 -2.94
N VAL A 103 -2.00 2.96 -1.67
CA VAL A 103 -0.64 3.24 -1.21
C VAL A 103 0.05 1.95 -0.78
N VAL A 104 1.24 1.72 -1.31
CA VAL A 104 2.05 0.53 -1.05
C VAL A 104 3.51 0.90 -0.79
N PRO A 105 4.17 0.36 0.25
CA PRO A 105 5.58 0.63 0.49
C PRO A 105 6.51 -0.44 -0.12
N CYS A 106 5.98 -1.50 -0.72
CA CYS A 106 6.73 -2.65 -1.20
C CYS A 106 6.77 -2.70 -2.72
N HIS A 107 7.97 -2.81 -3.31
CA HIS A 107 8.16 -2.86 -4.76
C HIS A 107 7.40 -4.02 -5.43
N SER A 108 7.48 -5.24 -4.88
CA SER A 108 6.74 -6.38 -5.43
C SER A 108 5.22 -6.19 -5.37
N CYS A 109 4.70 -5.57 -4.30
CA CYS A 109 3.27 -5.27 -4.21
C CYS A 109 2.86 -4.21 -5.22
N HIS A 110 3.65 -3.15 -5.38
CA HIS A 110 3.41 -2.09 -6.38
C HIS A 110 3.37 -2.67 -7.80
N GLY A 111 4.39 -3.45 -8.18
CA GLY A 111 4.43 -4.12 -9.48
C GLY A 111 3.25 -5.07 -9.69
N GLN A 112 2.90 -5.87 -8.68
CA GLN A 112 1.76 -6.77 -8.73
C GLN A 112 0.46 -6.03 -9.01
N PHE A 113 0.12 -4.99 -8.23
CA PHE A 113 -1.14 -4.27 -8.40
C PHE A 113 -1.20 -3.55 -9.74
N ASN A 114 -0.13 -2.90 -10.20
CA ASN A 114 -0.10 -2.28 -11.52
C ASN A 114 -0.27 -3.29 -12.66
N ASN A 115 0.26 -4.51 -12.48
CA ASN A 115 0.14 -5.56 -13.48
C ASN A 115 -1.29 -6.14 -13.55
N ILE A 116 -1.92 -6.38 -12.39
CA ILE A 116 -3.20 -7.10 -12.35
C ILE A 116 -4.44 -6.20 -12.38
N LYS A 117 -4.31 -4.88 -12.14
CA LYS A 117 -5.48 -4.00 -12.01
C LYS A 117 -6.41 -4.03 -13.24
N LYS A 118 -5.87 -4.13 -14.45
CA LYS A 118 -6.64 -4.24 -15.69
C LYS A 118 -7.42 -5.56 -15.77
N GLU A 119 -6.85 -6.67 -15.29
CA GLU A 119 -7.50 -7.98 -15.28
C GLU A 119 -8.77 -8.00 -14.41
N TYR A 120 -8.87 -7.03 -13.51
CA TYR A 120 -9.99 -6.86 -12.59
C TYR A 120 -10.85 -5.62 -12.90
N GLY A 121 -10.65 -4.95 -14.04
CA GLY A 121 -11.40 -3.74 -14.42
C GLY A 121 -11.19 -2.58 -13.43
N MET A 122 -9.97 -2.38 -12.98
CA MET A 122 -9.57 -1.33 -12.02
C MET A 122 -8.45 -0.44 -12.59
N GLU A 123 -8.51 -0.14 -13.88
CA GLU A 123 -7.51 0.66 -14.58
C GLU A 123 -7.33 2.04 -13.96
N ASP A 124 -8.42 2.62 -13.47
CA ASP A 124 -8.45 3.94 -12.83
C ASP A 124 -7.85 3.96 -11.41
N LEU A 125 -7.53 2.80 -10.83
CA LEU A 125 -6.88 2.73 -9.54
C LEU A 125 -5.44 3.25 -9.66
N GLU A 126 -5.13 4.36 -9.00
CA GLU A 126 -3.76 4.82 -8.84
C GLU A 126 -3.03 3.93 -7.83
N VAL A 127 -1.91 3.34 -8.21
CA VAL A 127 -1.04 2.58 -7.30
C VAL A 127 0.21 3.40 -7.06
N LYS A 128 0.39 3.90 -5.85
CA LYS A 128 1.45 4.85 -5.51
C LYS A 128 2.34 4.28 -4.39
N TYR A 129 3.65 4.48 -4.50
CA TYR A 129 4.53 4.19 -3.38
C TYR A 129 4.32 5.18 -2.24
N LEU A 130 4.49 4.71 -1.01
CA LEU A 130 4.41 5.57 0.18
C LEU A 130 5.41 6.74 0.11
N TRP A 131 6.62 6.51 -0.39
CA TRP A 131 7.64 7.57 -0.53
C TRP A 131 7.32 8.56 -1.66
N GLU A 132 6.66 8.14 -2.75
CA GLU A 132 6.15 9.05 -3.79
C GLU A 132 5.08 9.96 -3.20
N LEU A 133 4.14 9.40 -2.43
CA LEU A 133 3.13 10.19 -1.73
C LEU A 133 3.76 11.26 -0.83
N VAL A 134 4.79 10.89 -0.06
CA VAL A 134 5.54 11.83 0.79
C VAL A 134 6.23 12.90 -0.06
N ALA A 135 6.88 12.50 -1.17
CA ALA A 135 7.56 13.43 -2.06
C ALA A 135 6.60 14.45 -2.69
N ASP A 136 5.43 13.97 -3.12
CA ASP A 136 4.40 14.84 -3.71
C ASP A 136 3.80 15.83 -2.69
N CYS A 137 3.74 15.44 -1.42
CA CYS A 137 3.23 16.29 -0.34
C CYS A 137 4.27 17.29 0.20
N LEU A 138 5.55 17.23 -0.22
CA LEU A 138 6.57 18.15 0.29
C LEU A 138 6.21 19.60 0.02
N VAL A 139 6.36 20.44 1.07
CA VAL A 139 6.33 21.90 0.97
C VAL A 139 7.78 22.36 0.77
N LEU A 140 8.07 22.89 -0.42
CA LEU A 140 9.39 23.42 -0.81
C LEU A 140 9.49 24.90 -0.47
#